data_743c46f438ab46bae5e05975513adcc7
#
_entry.id   743c46f438ab46bae5e05975513adcc7
#
_cell.length_a   1.000
_cell.length_b   1.000
_cell.length_c   1.000
_cell.angle_alpha   90.00
_cell.angle_beta   90.00
_cell.angle_gamma   90.00
#
_symmetry.space_group_name_H-M   'P 1'
#
loop_
_entity.id
_entity.type
_entity.pdbx_description
1 polymer ?
#
loop_
_entity_poly.entity_id
_entity_poly.type
_entity_poly.pdbx_seq_one_letter_code
_entity_poly.pdbx_strand_id
1 'polypeptide(L)' 'MNCKLRITLNGEAHEIAEPLTVAALLAQLDIDPRRVAVEHNLVVLKRDAFATTMVREGDAVEIVNFVGGG' A
#
# COMPACT_ATOMS: atom_id res chain seq x y z
N MET A 1 1.85 -3.57 -24.68
CA MET A 1 0.96 -4.45 -23.95
C MET A 1 0.90 -4.05 -22.52
N ASN A 2 -0.28 -4.04 -21.98
CA ASN A 2 -0.46 -3.60 -20.61
C ASN A 2 -0.44 -4.80 -19.70
N CYS A 3 0.69 -5.06 -19.10
CA CYS A 3 0.78 -6.10 -18.11
C CYS A 3 0.59 -5.47 -16.74
N LYS A 4 -0.61 -5.54 -16.24
CA LYS A 4 -0.85 -5.06 -14.89
C LYS A 4 -0.30 -6.04 -13.89
N LEU A 5 0.14 -5.51 -12.78
CA LEU A 5 0.62 -6.32 -11.67
C LEU A 5 -0.52 -6.57 -10.71
N ARG A 6 -0.54 -7.75 -10.14
CA ARG A 6 -1.58 -8.09 -9.15
C ARG A 6 -0.96 -8.17 -7.77
N ILE A 7 -1.59 -7.47 -6.84
CA ILE A 7 -1.20 -7.51 -5.43
C ILE A 7 -2.43 -7.91 -4.63
N THR A 8 -2.24 -8.18 -3.35
CA THR A 8 -3.35 -8.36 -2.42
C THR A 8 -3.44 -7.10 -1.57
N LEU A 9 -4.59 -6.48 -1.55
CA LEU A 9 -4.81 -5.25 -0.79
C LEU A 9 -5.94 -5.51 0.18
N ASN A 10 -5.62 -5.53 1.47
CA ASN A 10 -6.58 -5.85 2.51
C ASN A 10 -7.33 -7.15 2.24
N GLY A 11 -6.58 -8.17 1.79
CA GLY A 11 -7.15 -9.48 1.54
C GLY A 11 -7.82 -9.66 0.19
N GLU A 12 -7.85 -8.64 -0.64
CA GLU A 12 -8.53 -8.71 -1.93
C GLU A 12 -7.56 -8.44 -3.06
N ALA A 13 -7.81 -9.06 -4.20
CA ALA A 13 -6.97 -8.83 -5.37
C ALA A 13 -7.12 -7.39 -5.85
N HIS A 14 -6.01 -6.78 -6.17
CA HIS A 14 -5.98 -5.40 -6.63
C HIS A 14 -4.90 -5.29 -7.69
N GLU A 15 -5.17 -4.54 -8.75
CA GLU A 15 -4.20 -4.40 -9.85
C GLU A 15 -3.59 -3.02 -9.83
N ILE A 16 -2.29 -2.99 -10.10
CA ILE A 16 -1.55 -1.73 -10.28
C ILE A 16 -0.86 -1.80 -11.62
N ALA A 17 -0.65 -0.64 -12.24
CA ALA A 17 -0.09 -0.60 -13.60
C ALA A 17 1.40 -0.91 -13.62
N GLU A 18 2.09 -0.62 -12.52
CA GLU A 18 3.54 -0.77 -12.46
C GLU A 18 3.93 -0.79 -10.98
N PRO A 19 5.15 -1.22 -10.65
CA PRO A 19 5.58 -1.14 -9.26
C PRO A 19 5.51 0.30 -8.76
N LEU A 20 5.03 0.46 -7.55
CA LEU A 20 4.85 1.78 -6.94
C LEU A 20 5.42 1.77 -5.53
N THR A 21 5.77 2.95 -5.04
CA THR A 21 6.02 3.06 -3.60
C THR A 21 4.71 2.94 -2.83
N VAL A 22 4.80 2.60 -1.56
CA VAL A 22 3.62 2.59 -0.70
C VAL A 22 2.97 3.97 -0.69
N ALA A 23 3.80 5.03 -0.64
CA ALA A 23 3.26 6.39 -0.66
C ALA A 23 2.45 6.65 -1.93
N ALA A 24 2.94 6.19 -3.09
CA ALA A 24 2.22 6.39 -4.34
C ALA A 24 0.92 5.58 -4.37
N LEU A 25 0.95 4.37 -3.82
CA LEU A 25 -0.26 3.55 -3.75
C LEU A 25 -1.32 4.24 -2.90
N LEU A 26 -0.94 4.77 -1.74
CA LEU A 26 -1.88 5.49 -0.88
C LEU A 26 -2.46 6.70 -1.60
N ALA A 27 -1.63 7.40 -2.38
CA ALA A 27 -2.10 8.56 -3.14
C ALA A 27 -3.13 8.14 -4.19
N GLN A 28 -2.90 7.01 -4.87
CA GLN A 28 -3.86 6.52 -5.85
C GLN A 28 -5.19 6.13 -5.20
N LEU A 29 -5.15 5.67 -3.97
CA LEU A 29 -6.35 5.28 -3.24
C LEU A 29 -6.98 6.44 -2.50
N ASP A 30 -6.40 7.63 -2.62
CA ASP A 30 -6.91 8.83 -1.96
C ASP A 30 -6.91 8.67 -0.44
N ILE A 31 -5.85 8.07 0.08
CA ILE A 31 -5.70 7.81 1.51
C ILE A 31 -4.60 8.70 2.07
N ASP A 32 -4.91 9.38 3.17
CA ASP A 32 -3.93 10.21 3.86
C ASP A 32 -2.96 9.31 4.62
N PRO A 33 -1.67 9.34 4.30
CA PRO A 33 -0.70 8.46 4.97
C PRO A 33 -0.57 8.71 6.46
N ARG A 34 -1.01 9.86 6.94
CA ARG A 34 -0.93 10.17 8.37
C ARG A 34 -2.02 9.51 9.18
N ARG A 35 -3.00 8.88 8.50
CA ARG A 35 -4.18 8.33 9.17
C ARG A 35 -4.22 6.82 9.16
N VAL A 36 -3.17 6.18 8.66
CA VAL A 36 -3.19 4.73 8.47
C VAL A 36 -1.91 4.08 8.97
N ALA A 37 -2.05 2.83 9.35
CA ALA A 37 -0.93 1.94 9.52
C ALA A 37 -0.89 1.03 8.30
N VAL A 38 0.30 0.70 7.83
CA VAL A 38 0.47 -0.11 6.63
C VAL A 38 1.38 -1.27 6.96
N GLU A 39 0.97 -2.48 6.55
CA GLU A 39 1.84 -3.65 6.56
C GLU A 39 2.14 -4.03 5.12
N HIS A 40 3.38 -4.36 4.86
CA HIS A 40 3.83 -4.82 3.55
C HIS A 40 4.47 -6.17 3.75
N ASN A 41 3.84 -7.22 3.20
CA ASN A 41 4.28 -8.60 3.35
C ASN A 41 4.49 -8.95 4.83
N LEU A 42 3.51 -8.57 5.66
CA LEU A 42 3.46 -8.85 7.09
C LEU A 42 4.47 -8.04 7.93
N VAL A 43 5.10 -7.06 7.31
CA VAL A 43 6.02 -6.18 8.03
C VAL A 43 5.35 -4.82 8.20
N VAL A 44 5.24 -4.37 9.44
CA VAL A 44 4.67 -3.05 9.72
C VAL A 44 5.69 -2.00 9.30
N LEU A 45 5.24 -1.04 8.50
CA LEU A 45 6.11 0.00 7.99
C LEU A 45 5.97 1.26 8.82
N LYS A 46 7.09 1.91 9.08
CA LYS A 46 7.05 3.26 9.61
C LYS A 46 6.69 4.22 8.48
N ARG A 47 6.06 5.34 8.85
CA ARG A 47 5.58 6.28 7.84
C ARG A 47 6.70 6.79 6.95
N ASP A 48 7.89 7.02 7.50
CA ASP A 48 8.99 7.51 6.67
C ASP A 48 9.53 6.45 5.71
N ALA A 49 9.10 5.20 5.84
CA ALA A 49 9.46 4.17 4.86
C ALA A 49 8.45 4.08 3.71
N PHE A 50 7.33 4.79 3.78
CA PHE A 50 6.32 4.71 2.73
C PHE A 50 6.85 5.18 1.38
N ALA A 51 7.72 6.17 1.38
CA ALA A 51 8.24 6.73 0.14
C ALA A 51 9.35 5.89 -0.49
N THR A 52 9.85 4.89 0.24
CA THR A 52 10.97 4.10 -0.26
C THR A 52 10.66 2.62 -0.38
N THR A 53 9.52 2.15 0.14
CA THR A 53 9.15 0.75 0.06
C THR A 53 8.36 0.51 -1.22
N MET A 54 8.84 -0.36 -2.08
CA MET A 54 8.19 -0.65 -3.35
C MET A 54 7.19 -1.78 -3.19
N VAL A 55 6.04 -1.61 -3.82
CA VAL A 55 5.01 -2.64 -3.93
C VAL A 55 5.13 -3.24 -5.32
N ARG A 56 5.26 -4.56 -5.38
CA ARG A 56 5.52 -5.29 -6.61
C ARG A 56 4.53 -6.42 -6.78
N GLU A 57 4.59 -7.07 -7.92
CA GLU A 57 3.74 -8.22 -8.22
C GLU A 57 3.78 -9.22 -7.09
N GLY A 58 2.61 -9.65 -6.64
CA GLY A 58 2.48 -10.69 -5.62
C GLY A 58 2.57 -10.20 -4.20
N ASP A 59 2.85 -8.93 -4.00
CA ASP A 59 2.97 -8.41 -2.64
C ASP A 59 1.61 -8.33 -1.96
N ALA A 60 1.63 -8.43 -0.64
CA ALA A 60 0.44 -8.25 0.19
C ALA A 60 0.58 -6.96 0.97
N VAL A 61 -0.42 -6.10 0.87
CA VAL A 61 -0.44 -4.82 1.56
C VAL A 61 -1.71 -4.75 2.38
N GLU A 62 -1.58 -4.40 3.65
CA GLU A 62 -2.74 -4.14 4.51
C GLU A 62 -2.68 -2.74 5.02
N ILE A 63 -3.81 -2.05 4.93
CA ILE A 63 -3.93 -0.66 5.33
C ILE A 63 -5.06 -0.57 6.33
N VAL A 64 -4.75 -0.05 7.52
CA VAL A 64 -5.71 0.06 8.61
C VAL A 64 -5.80 1.51 9.02
N ASN A 65 -7.01 2.05 9.03
CA ASN A 65 -7.24 3.41 9.49
C ASN A 65 -7.15 3.48 11.01
N PHE A 66 -6.52 4.52 11.50
CA PHE A 66 -6.55 4.78 12.93
C PHE A 66 -7.96 5.22 13.32
N VAL A 67 -8.46 4.66 14.39
CA VAL A 67 -9.78 4.98 14.88
C VAL A 67 -9.67 5.99 16.01
N GLY A 68 -10.59 6.94 16.01
CA GLY A 68 -10.64 7.94 17.06
C GLY A 68 -9.51 8.92 16.98
N GLY A 69 -8.88 8.95 15.97
CA GLY A 69 -7.69 9.58 15.82
C GLY A 69 -7.54 10.96 16.26
N GLY A 70 -7.69 11.17 16.60
CA GLY A 70 -7.27 12.37 16.95
C GLY A 70 -6.20 12.95 16.23
#